data_d307370e88a1a39adb56c0e7d317037d
#
_entry.id   d307370e88a1a39adb56c0e7d317037d
#
_cell.length_a   1.000
_cell.length_b   1.000
_cell.length_c   1.000
_cell.angle_alpha   90.00
_cell.angle_beta   90.00
_cell.angle_gamma   90.00
#
_symmetry.space_group_name_H-M   'P 1'
#
loop_
_entity.id
_entity.type
_entity.pdbx_description
1 polymer ?
#
loop_
_entity_poly.entity_id
_entity_poly.type
_entity_poly.pdbx_seq_one_letter_code
_entity_poly.pdbx_strand_id
1 'polypeptide(L)'
;MEYDIILLIGGKLIMSCILTHLAIADKIYNLWGCDVIKNLPLFFGGNIAPDAIHAKEDYQRSDKKHSHLCDGIYSYGYGYPDIRKLFKERLNEFIEKYYLPAGKDKDLYLGYVVHLLVDELEMFSAYERLESQLKSNGANPEEPGFRKNLADEVNDGGHAKFFNEDAHMSKILAHEYEFKQKVVNLLEAVWDYEVKDYISSNEINISKRWVINTVFKNEPIQDSIDYNDRKRVVKFIDFAAENIIEQLQFMI
;
A
#
# COMPACT_ATOMS: atom_id res chain seq x y z
N MET A 1 14.35 23.29 -9.28
CA MET A 1 14.59 22.44 -10.45
C MET A 1 15.03 21.04 -9.99
N GLU A 2 14.30 20.41 -9.06
CA GLU A 2 14.72 19.12 -8.46
C GLU A 2 13.57 18.17 -8.12
N TYR A 3 12.34 18.47 -8.51
CA TYR A 3 11.17 17.69 -8.09
C TYR A 3 10.47 16.93 -9.22
N ASP A 4 10.99 16.99 -10.45
CA ASP A 4 10.37 16.32 -11.61
C ASP A 4 10.89 14.89 -11.84
N ILE A 5 11.81 14.37 -11.03
CA ILE A 5 12.48 13.08 -11.28
C ILE A 5 11.59 11.89 -10.91
N ILE A 6 10.62 12.05 -10.02
CA ILE A 6 9.73 10.96 -9.61
C ILE A 6 8.61 10.69 -10.65
N LEU A 7 8.38 11.60 -11.58
CA LEU A 7 7.26 11.56 -12.53
C LEU A 7 7.57 10.96 -13.91
N LEU A 8 8.80 10.55 -14.22
CA LEU A 8 9.22 10.26 -15.59
C LEU A 8 9.90 8.92 -15.84
N ILE A 9 9.52 7.86 -15.17
CA ILE A 9 9.87 6.52 -15.63
C ILE A 9 8.62 5.84 -16.18
N GLY A 10 8.36 6.04 -17.47
CA GLY A 10 7.43 5.22 -18.25
C GLY A 10 5.96 5.59 -18.22
N GLY A 11 5.57 6.83 -17.92
CA GLY A 11 4.21 7.34 -18.21
C GLY A 11 3.04 6.67 -17.49
N LYS A 12 3.25 5.88 -16.43
CA LYS A 12 2.17 5.33 -15.59
C LYS A 12 2.40 5.72 -14.13
N LEU A 13 1.47 6.49 -13.60
CA LEU A 13 1.37 6.82 -12.17
C LEU A 13 1.24 5.51 -11.36
N ILE A 14 2.33 5.06 -10.75
CA ILE A 14 2.35 3.83 -9.91
C ILE A 14 2.24 4.19 -8.42
N MET A 15 1.79 5.39 -8.06
CA MET A 15 1.80 5.86 -6.67
C MET A 15 0.43 6.38 -6.21
N SER A 16 -0.65 5.74 -6.61
CA SER A 16 -1.99 6.17 -6.21
C SER A 16 -2.40 5.72 -4.81
N CYS A 17 -1.88 4.59 -4.35
CA CYS A 17 -2.34 3.93 -3.12
C CYS A 17 -1.90 4.56 -1.80
N ILE A 18 -0.94 5.49 -1.78
CA ILE A 18 -0.35 5.94 -0.52
C ILE A 18 -1.37 6.56 0.45
N LEU A 19 -2.37 7.30 -0.03
CA LEU A 19 -3.40 7.87 0.84
C LEU A 19 -4.37 6.81 1.34
N THR A 20 -4.64 5.78 0.55
CA THR A 20 -5.44 4.62 0.96
C THR A 20 -4.73 3.86 2.08
N HIS A 21 -3.43 3.59 1.93
CA HIS A 21 -2.60 2.97 2.97
C HIS A 21 -2.65 3.78 4.27
N LEU A 22 -2.47 5.09 4.20
CA LEU A 22 -2.51 5.98 5.35
C LEU A 22 -3.91 6.05 5.99
N ALA A 23 -4.97 6.01 5.21
CA ALA A 23 -6.34 5.99 5.73
C ALA A 23 -6.68 4.67 6.43
N ILE A 24 -6.20 3.54 5.89
CA ILE A 24 -6.34 2.23 6.54
C ILE A 24 -5.51 2.19 7.82
N ALA A 25 -4.28 2.71 7.82
CA ALA A 25 -3.45 2.83 9.01
C ALA A 25 -4.13 3.69 10.09
N ASP A 26 -4.75 4.80 9.70
CA ASP A 26 -5.53 5.64 10.62
C ASP A 26 -6.72 4.90 11.22
N LYS A 27 -7.44 4.13 10.39
CA LYS A 27 -8.56 3.30 10.86
C LYS A 27 -8.09 2.20 11.82
N ILE A 28 -6.98 1.52 11.53
CA ILE A 28 -6.37 0.51 12.42
C ILE A 28 -6.04 1.14 13.77
N TYR A 29 -5.41 2.32 13.78
CA TYR A 29 -5.11 3.01 15.05
C TYR A 29 -6.37 3.35 15.83
N ASN A 30 -7.42 3.81 15.15
CA ASN A 30 -8.69 4.14 15.82
C ASN A 30 -9.40 2.91 16.39
N LEU A 31 -9.19 1.71 15.83
CA LEU A 31 -9.75 0.46 16.31
C LEU A 31 -8.89 -0.21 17.40
N TRP A 32 -7.58 -0.21 17.24
CA TRP A 32 -6.64 -0.85 18.19
C TRP A 32 -6.22 0.06 19.34
N GLY A 33 -6.13 1.37 19.07
CA GLY A 33 -5.80 2.38 20.07
C GLY A 33 -4.33 2.43 20.47
N CYS A 34 -4.04 3.33 21.41
CA CYS A 34 -2.70 3.57 21.94
C CYS A 34 -2.15 2.42 22.80
N ASP A 35 -2.93 1.40 23.09
CA ASP A 35 -2.44 0.24 23.83
C ASP A 35 -1.56 -0.66 22.98
N VAL A 36 -1.78 -0.71 21.67
CA VAL A 36 -0.98 -1.45 20.71
C VAL A 36 0.04 -0.54 20.02
N ILE A 37 -0.40 0.60 19.47
CA ILE A 37 0.42 1.56 18.74
C ILE A 37 0.80 2.70 19.65
N LYS A 38 2.05 2.71 20.15
CA LYS A 38 2.55 3.68 21.13
C LYS A 38 3.10 4.96 20.50
N ASN A 39 3.68 4.84 19.30
CA ASN A 39 4.30 5.93 18.56
C ASN A 39 3.63 6.09 17.20
N LEU A 40 2.54 6.84 17.16
CA LEU A 40 1.73 7.03 15.95
C LEU A 40 2.53 7.66 14.79
N PRO A 41 3.40 8.67 14.99
CA PRO A 41 4.29 9.15 13.93
C PRO A 41 5.14 8.03 13.31
N LEU A 42 5.77 7.18 14.10
CA LEU A 42 6.56 6.05 13.59
C LEU A 42 5.71 5.06 12.80
N PHE A 43 4.51 4.76 13.28
CA PHE A 43 3.59 3.87 12.59
C PHE A 43 3.22 4.40 11.19
N PHE A 44 2.94 5.71 11.07
CA PHE A 44 2.68 6.35 9.78
C PHE A 44 3.93 6.43 8.91
N GLY A 45 5.11 6.70 9.50
CA GLY A 45 6.39 6.65 8.80
C GLY A 45 6.69 5.26 8.24
N GLY A 46 6.43 4.22 9.01
CA GLY A 46 6.53 2.84 8.56
C GLY A 46 5.56 2.49 7.45
N ASN A 47 4.35 3.06 7.52
CA ASN A 47 3.32 2.80 6.52
C ASN A 47 3.63 3.40 5.14
N ILE A 48 4.43 4.46 5.04
CA ILE A 48 4.92 4.98 3.75
C ILE A 48 6.24 4.37 3.31
N ALA A 49 6.94 3.64 4.19
CA ALA A 49 8.31 3.21 3.97
C ALA A 49 8.48 2.22 2.80
N PRO A 50 7.66 1.18 2.58
CA PRO A 50 7.86 0.25 1.47
C PRO A 50 7.94 0.95 0.12
N ASP A 51 7.09 1.94 -0.12
CA ASP A 51 7.05 2.74 -1.34
C ASP A 51 8.10 3.85 -1.39
N ALA A 52 8.75 4.18 -0.26
CA ALA A 52 9.83 5.14 -0.23
C ALA A 52 11.04 4.69 -1.06
N ILE A 53 11.13 3.40 -1.39
CA ILE A 53 12.13 2.85 -2.30
C ILE A 53 12.16 3.54 -3.67
N HIS A 54 11.04 4.11 -4.13
CA HIS A 54 10.97 4.89 -5.36
C HIS A 54 11.84 6.16 -5.33
N ALA A 55 12.23 6.63 -4.15
CA ALA A 55 13.15 7.76 -3.97
C ALA A 55 14.63 7.37 -4.07
N LYS A 56 14.96 6.11 -4.27
CA LYS A 56 16.32 5.64 -4.49
C LYS A 56 16.88 6.21 -5.80
N GLU A 57 18.11 6.71 -5.77
CA GLU A 57 18.73 7.41 -6.91
C GLU A 57 18.78 6.53 -8.16
N ASP A 58 19.20 5.28 -8.04
CA ASP A 58 19.26 4.31 -9.14
C ASP A 58 18.14 3.26 -9.04
N TYR A 59 16.92 3.69 -8.71
CA TYR A 59 15.78 2.80 -8.52
C TYR A 59 15.60 1.81 -9.67
N GLN A 60 15.47 0.53 -9.31
CA GLN A 60 15.12 -0.56 -10.21
C GLN A 60 13.85 -1.26 -9.73
N ARG A 61 13.12 -1.88 -10.64
CA ARG A 61 11.91 -2.65 -10.28
C ARG A 61 12.19 -3.79 -9.28
N SER A 62 13.42 -4.32 -9.26
CA SER A 62 13.88 -5.28 -8.26
C SER A 62 13.91 -4.69 -6.86
N ASP A 63 14.24 -3.41 -6.72
CA ASP A 63 14.25 -2.74 -5.41
C ASP A 63 12.84 -2.70 -4.80
N LYS A 64 11.81 -2.39 -5.61
CA LYS A 64 10.42 -2.48 -5.15
C LYS A 64 10.03 -3.90 -4.76
N LYS A 65 10.44 -4.90 -5.52
CA LYS A 65 10.18 -6.29 -5.15
C LYS A 65 10.80 -6.64 -3.80
N HIS A 66 12.03 -6.17 -3.58
CA HIS A 66 12.73 -6.39 -2.32
C HIS A 66 12.02 -5.70 -1.14
N SER A 67 11.70 -4.41 -1.26
CA SER A 67 10.98 -3.67 -0.22
C SER A 67 9.58 -4.21 0.07
N HIS A 68 8.97 -4.91 -0.87
CA HIS A 68 7.63 -5.51 -0.71
C HIS A 68 7.68 -7.03 -0.44
N LEU A 69 8.85 -7.59 -0.07
CA LEU A 69 9.06 -9.02 0.21
C LEU A 69 8.69 -9.94 -0.97
N CYS A 70 8.77 -9.41 -2.19
CA CYS A 70 8.33 -10.06 -3.43
C CYS A 70 9.50 -10.52 -4.31
N ASP A 71 10.71 -10.69 -3.76
CA ASP A 71 11.87 -11.19 -4.50
C ASP A 71 11.54 -12.55 -5.16
N GLY A 72 11.74 -12.63 -6.49
CA GLY A 72 11.39 -13.83 -7.25
C GLY A 72 9.89 -14.10 -7.39
N ILE A 73 9.02 -13.27 -6.81
CA ILE A 73 7.58 -13.31 -7.03
C ILE A 73 7.25 -12.42 -8.23
N TYR A 74 6.47 -12.94 -9.16
CA TYR A 74 5.90 -12.13 -10.23
C TYR A 74 4.84 -11.21 -9.63
N SER A 75 4.79 -9.95 -10.11
CA SER A 75 3.93 -8.88 -9.57
C SER A 75 2.41 -9.16 -9.59
N TYR A 76 2.01 -10.34 -10.03
CA TYR A 76 0.62 -10.81 -10.13
C TYR A 76 0.37 -12.05 -9.26
N GLY A 77 1.34 -12.39 -8.43
CA GLY A 77 1.32 -13.65 -7.70
C GLY A 77 0.33 -13.70 -6.56
N TYR A 78 -0.09 -12.58 -6.00
CA TYR A 78 -0.94 -12.58 -4.79
C TYR A 78 -2.31 -13.26 -4.99
N GLY A 79 -2.81 -13.32 -6.22
CA GLY A 79 -4.01 -14.08 -6.55
C GLY A 79 -3.83 -15.61 -6.53
N TYR A 80 -2.60 -16.09 -6.46
CA TYR A 80 -2.31 -17.52 -6.43
C TYR A 80 -2.03 -17.99 -5.01
N PRO A 81 -2.69 -19.05 -4.53
CA PRO A 81 -2.54 -19.52 -3.15
C PRO A 81 -1.12 -19.89 -2.73
N ASP A 82 -0.32 -20.45 -3.66
CA ASP A 82 1.09 -20.81 -3.44
C ASP A 82 1.97 -19.55 -3.30
N ILE A 83 1.74 -18.54 -4.11
CA ILE A 83 2.46 -17.27 -4.05
C ILE A 83 2.06 -16.48 -2.81
N ARG A 84 0.77 -16.46 -2.49
CA ARG A 84 0.27 -15.82 -1.27
C ARG A 84 0.86 -16.48 -0.02
N LYS A 85 0.96 -17.82 -0.03
CA LYS A 85 1.61 -18.57 1.04
C LYS A 85 3.08 -18.15 1.20
N LEU A 86 3.85 -18.11 0.11
CA LEU A 86 5.24 -17.67 0.12
C LEU A 86 5.40 -16.23 0.65
N PHE A 87 4.53 -15.32 0.23
CA PHE A 87 4.51 -13.96 0.77
C PHE A 87 4.28 -13.96 2.28
N LYS A 88 3.31 -14.74 2.78
CA LYS A 88 3.01 -14.84 4.23
C LYS A 88 4.18 -15.43 5.02
N GLU A 89 4.87 -16.42 4.48
CA GLU A 89 6.08 -16.97 5.08
C GLU A 89 7.16 -15.89 5.26
N ARG A 90 7.43 -15.10 4.21
CA ARG A 90 8.40 -13.99 4.27
C ARG A 90 7.96 -12.86 5.20
N LEU A 91 6.67 -12.56 5.23
CA LEU A 91 6.13 -11.57 6.15
C LEU A 91 6.32 -12.01 7.60
N ASN A 92 6.11 -13.29 7.91
CA ASN A 92 6.39 -13.85 9.23
C ASN A 92 7.89 -13.77 9.57
N GLU A 93 8.78 -14.14 8.63
CA GLU A 93 10.23 -13.98 8.81
C GLU A 93 10.62 -12.51 9.07
N PHE A 94 10.00 -11.56 8.36
CA PHE A 94 10.20 -10.12 8.59
C PHE A 94 9.75 -9.72 9.99
N ILE A 95 8.57 -10.18 10.43
CA ILE A 95 8.04 -9.91 11.77
C ILE A 95 8.98 -10.46 12.84
N GLU A 96 9.41 -11.69 12.73
CA GLU A 96 10.32 -12.33 13.68
C GLU A 96 11.69 -11.62 13.75
N LYS A 97 12.24 -11.24 12.59
CA LYS A 97 13.59 -10.68 12.49
C LYS A 97 13.64 -9.20 12.86
N TYR A 98 12.62 -8.42 12.51
CA TYR A 98 12.67 -6.96 12.63
C TYR A 98 11.64 -6.38 13.59
N TYR A 99 10.37 -6.81 13.53
CA TYR A 99 9.32 -6.25 14.36
C TYR A 99 9.42 -6.69 15.84
N LEU A 100 9.53 -8.00 16.09
CA LEU A 100 9.56 -8.50 17.47
C LEU A 100 10.74 -7.95 18.30
N PRO A 101 11.99 -7.86 17.77
CA PRO A 101 13.12 -7.31 18.51
C PRO A 101 13.24 -5.79 18.49
N ALA A 102 12.38 -5.05 17.77
CA ALA A 102 12.57 -3.63 17.44
C ALA A 102 12.54 -2.66 18.65
N GLY A 103 12.03 -3.08 19.80
CA GLY A 103 11.96 -2.22 20.99
C GLY A 103 11.16 -0.93 20.75
N LYS A 104 11.82 0.22 20.88
CA LYS A 104 11.19 1.55 20.70
C LYS A 104 10.77 1.85 19.25
N ASP A 105 11.34 1.16 18.28
CA ASP A 105 11.08 1.36 16.85
C ASP A 105 10.01 0.39 16.33
N LYS A 106 9.35 -0.36 17.24
CA LYS A 106 8.37 -1.39 16.93
C LYS A 106 7.24 -0.88 16.03
N ASP A 107 6.75 0.33 16.28
CA ASP A 107 5.65 0.90 15.51
C ASP A 107 6.05 1.24 14.06
N LEU A 108 7.32 1.54 13.79
CA LEU A 108 7.83 1.69 12.43
C LEU A 108 7.65 0.40 11.63
N TYR A 109 8.10 -0.72 12.21
CA TYR A 109 7.99 -2.03 11.56
C TYR A 109 6.54 -2.50 11.48
N LEU A 110 5.70 -2.17 12.46
CA LEU A 110 4.27 -2.45 12.39
C LEU A 110 3.61 -1.68 11.22
N GLY A 111 3.92 -0.40 11.06
CA GLY A 111 3.45 0.38 9.92
C GLY A 111 3.88 -0.22 8.58
N TYR A 112 5.12 -0.70 8.49
CA TYR A 112 5.64 -1.39 7.32
C TYR A 112 4.84 -2.67 7.00
N VAL A 113 4.59 -3.51 8.01
CA VAL A 113 3.78 -4.74 7.87
C VAL A 113 2.35 -4.41 7.44
N VAL A 114 1.75 -3.37 8.02
CA VAL A 114 0.40 -2.92 7.63
C VAL A 114 0.36 -2.52 6.16
N HIS A 115 1.34 -1.76 5.65
CA HIS A 115 1.41 -1.42 4.23
C HIS A 115 1.41 -2.67 3.35
N LEU A 116 2.27 -3.64 3.65
CA LEU A 116 2.38 -4.88 2.87
C LEU A 116 1.08 -5.71 2.89
N LEU A 117 0.36 -5.69 4.01
CA LEU A 117 -0.94 -6.37 4.12
C LEU A 117 -2.05 -5.64 3.34
N VAL A 118 -1.99 -4.31 3.23
CA VAL A 118 -2.89 -3.54 2.36
C VAL A 118 -2.65 -3.92 0.91
N ASP A 119 -1.40 -3.91 0.45
CA ASP A 119 -1.04 -4.33 -0.92
C ASP A 119 -1.53 -5.74 -1.25
N GLU A 120 -1.31 -6.69 -0.34
CA GLU A 120 -1.78 -8.05 -0.51
C GLU A 120 -3.31 -8.11 -0.66
N LEU A 121 -4.02 -7.40 0.20
CA LEU A 121 -5.48 -7.38 0.20
C LEU A 121 -6.05 -6.74 -1.06
N GLU A 122 -5.47 -5.63 -1.51
CA GLU A 122 -5.86 -4.94 -2.74
C GLU A 122 -5.65 -5.82 -3.96
N MET A 123 -4.48 -6.41 -4.09
CA MET A 123 -4.15 -7.30 -5.20
C MET A 123 -5.04 -8.54 -5.21
N PHE A 124 -5.27 -9.16 -4.06
CA PHE A 124 -6.16 -10.31 -3.95
C PHE A 124 -7.60 -9.97 -4.36
N SER A 125 -8.12 -8.85 -3.88
CA SER A 125 -9.48 -8.39 -4.23
C SER A 125 -9.62 -8.05 -5.72
N ALA A 126 -8.56 -7.51 -6.35
CA ALA A 126 -8.54 -7.26 -7.79
C ALA A 126 -8.58 -8.57 -8.60
N TYR A 127 -7.81 -9.57 -8.17
CA TYR A 127 -7.81 -10.90 -8.79
C TYR A 127 -9.15 -11.59 -8.70
N GLU A 128 -9.77 -11.62 -7.53
CA GLU A 128 -11.08 -12.26 -7.33
C GLU A 128 -12.17 -11.62 -8.21
N ARG A 129 -12.15 -10.28 -8.31
CA ARG A 129 -13.11 -9.56 -9.15
C ARG A 129 -12.91 -9.89 -10.63
N LEU A 130 -11.66 -9.87 -11.10
CA LEU A 130 -11.34 -10.16 -12.50
C LEU A 130 -11.63 -11.62 -12.85
N GLU A 131 -11.28 -12.55 -11.98
CA GLU A 131 -11.60 -13.98 -12.13
C GLU A 131 -13.11 -14.19 -12.23
N SER A 132 -13.88 -13.55 -11.35
CA SER A 132 -15.34 -13.62 -11.37
C SER A 132 -15.93 -13.03 -12.66
N GLN A 133 -15.36 -11.94 -13.16
CA GLN A 133 -15.76 -11.33 -14.43
C GLN A 133 -15.45 -12.24 -15.62
N LEU A 134 -14.27 -12.85 -15.67
CA LEU A 134 -13.90 -13.79 -16.73
C LEU A 134 -14.82 -15.03 -16.72
N LYS A 135 -15.09 -15.59 -15.56
CA LYS A 135 -16.05 -16.72 -15.40
C LYS A 135 -17.44 -16.33 -15.90
N SER A 136 -17.92 -15.13 -15.58
CA SER A 136 -19.24 -14.66 -16.05
C SER A 136 -19.28 -14.46 -17.57
N ASN A 137 -18.15 -14.20 -18.20
CA ASN A 137 -17.98 -14.10 -19.63
C ASN A 137 -17.72 -15.46 -20.33
N GLY A 138 -17.82 -16.56 -19.58
CA GLY A 138 -17.74 -17.92 -20.13
C GLY A 138 -16.33 -18.52 -20.12
N ALA A 139 -15.33 -17.86 -19.51
CA ALA A 139 -14.01 -18.45 -19.38
C ALA A 139 -14.03 -19.63 -18.38
N ASN A 140 -13.34 -20.71 -18.75
CA ASN A 140 -13.23 -21.90 -17.92
C ASN A 140 -11.93 -21.85 -17.09
N PRO A 141 -12.03 -21.81 -15.73
CA PRO A 141 -10.85 -21.78 -14.85
C PRO A 141 -9.91 -22.99 -14.96
N GLU A 142 -10.44 -24.12 -15.45
CA GLU A 142 -9.68 -25.36 -15.61
C GLU A 142 -8.89 -25.42 -16.93
N GLU A 143 -9.09 -24.45 -17.82
CA GLU A 143 -8.37 -24.43 -19.09
C GLU A 143 -6.89 -24.11 -18.89
N PRO A 144 -5.99 -24.84 -19.59
CA PRO A 144 -4.57 -24.51 -19.61
C PRO A 144 -4.36 -23.06 -20.09
N GLY A 145 -3.73 -22.25 -19.28
CA GLY A 145 -3.47 -20.84 -19.59
C GLY A 145 -4.47 -19.84 -18.99
N PHE A 146 -5.59 -20.27 -18.41
CA PHE A 146 -6.53 -19.34 -17.76
C PHE A 146 -5.82 -18.41 -16.75
N ARG A 147 -4.95 -18.97 -15.90
CA ARG A 147 -4.18 -18.20 -14.92
C ARG A 147 -3.21 -17.21 -15.58
N LYS A 148 -2.60 -17.59 -16.71
CA LYS A 148 -1.72 -16.71 -17.47
C LYS A 148 -2.52 -15.56 -18.09
N ASN A 149 -3.65 -15.86 -18.70
CA ASN A 149 -4.53 -14.86 -19.29
C ASN A 149 -5.08 -13.89 -18.23
N LEU A 150 -5.46 -14.41 -17.06
CA LEU A 150 -5.86 -13.60 -15.92
C LEU A 150 -4.72 -12.67 -15.46
N ALA A 151 -3.49 -13.18 -15.40
CA ALA A 151 -2.32 -12.39 -15.08
C ALA A 151 -2.03 -11.33 -16.15
N ASP A 152 -2.14 -11.67 -17.43
CA ASP A 152 -1.92 -10.76 -18.55
C ASP A 152 -3.01 -9.67 -18.59
N GLU A 153 -4.28 -9.98 -18.33
CA GLU A 153 -5.36 -8.97 -18.22
C GLU A 153 -5.20 -8.04 -17.01
N VAL A 154 -4.76 -8.55 -15.87
CA VAL A 154 -4.39 -7.70 -14.74
C VAL A 154 -3.29 -6.74 -15.15
N ASN A 155 -2.32 -7.20 -15.96
CA ASN A 155 -1.21 -6.37 -16.44
C ASN A 155 -1.61 -5.30 -17.44
N ASP A 156 -2.37 -5.69 -18.48
CA ASP A 156 -2.58 -4.87 -19.67
C ASP A 156 -3.81 -3.96 -19.56
N GLY A 157 -4.82 -4.32 -18.84
CA GLY A 157 -6.09 -3.59 -18.80
C GLY A 157 -6.79 -3.54 -17.45
N GLY A 158 -6.89 -4.66 -16.75
CA GLY A 158 -7.54 -4.76 -15.44
C GLY A 158 -6.79 -3.93 -14.39
N HIS A 159 -5.49 -3.91 -14.49
CA HIS A 159 -4.59 -3.08 -13.67
C HIS A 159 -4.86 -1.59 -13.88
N ALA A 160 -5.04 -1.14 -15.13
CA ALA A 160 -5.31 0.27 -15.41
C ALA A 160 -6.66 0.72 -14.82
N LYS A 161 -7.68 -0.14 -14.86
CA LYS A 161 -9.00 0.17 -14.28
C LYS A 161 -8.94 0.19 -12.75
N PHE A 162 -8.24 -0.76 -12.15
CA PHE A 162 -8.01 -0.82 -10.71
C PHE A 162 -7.24 0.40 -10.22
N PHE A 163 -6.13 0.76 -10.87
CA PHE A 163 -5.38 1.97 -10.52
C PHE A 163 -6.17 3.26 -10.72
N ASN A 164 -7.07 3.32 -11.70
CA ASN A 164 -7.95 4.47 -11.85
C ASN A 164 -8.97 4.60 -10.71
N GLU A 165 -9.52 3.47 -10.22
CA GLU A 165 -10.40 3.45 -9.06
C GLU A 165 -9.65 3.88 -7.79
N ASP A 166 -8.45 3.39 -7.59
CA ASP A 166 -7.58 3.72 -6.46
C ASP A 166 -7.07 5.17 -6.53
N ALA A 167 -6.66 5.65 -7.71
CA ALA A 167 -6.36 7.07 -7.92
C ALA A 167 -7.57 7.98 -7.59
N HIS A 168 -8.78 7.53 -7.88
CA HIS A 168 -10.00 8.24 -7.53
C HIS A 168 -10.23 8.24 -6.01
N MET A 169 -10.02 7.10 -5.33
CA MET A 169 -10.06 7.03 -3.86
C MET A 169 -9.04 7.96 -3.22
N SER A 170 -7.81 7.95 -3.69
CA SER A 170 -6.74 8.83 -3.19
C SER A 170 -7.10 10.31 -3.35
N LYS A 171 -7.73 10.69 -4.46
CA LYS A 171 -8.23 12.06 -4.66
C LYS A 171 -9.31 12.43 -3.64
N ILE A 172 -10.26 11.53 -3.36
CA ILE A 172 -11.28 11.75 -2.34
C ILE A 172 -10.63 12.01 -0.97
N LEU A 173 -9.68 11.15 -0.57
CA LEU A 173 -8.98 11.27 0.70
C LEU A 173 -8.12 12.53 0.81
N ALA A 174 -7.49 12.96 -0.29
CA ALA A 174 -6.69 14.19 -0.31
C ALA A 174 -7.50 15.46 0.01
N HIS A 175 -8.82 15.43 -0.18
CA HIS A 175 -9.72 16.54 0.13
C HIS A 175 -10.35 16.48 1.52
N GLU A 176 -10.17 15.39 2.26
CA GLU A 176 -10.60 15.32 3.66
C GLU A 176 -9.66 16.14 4.54
N TYR A 177 -10.07 17.36 4.88
CA TYR A 177 -9.21 18.31 5.59
C TYR A 177 -8.65 17.77 6.91
N GLU A 178 -9.49 17.15 7.73
CA GLU A 178 -9.06 16.59 9.03
C GLU A 178 -8.06 15.46 8.84
N PHE A 179 -8.32 14.54 7.89
CA PHE A 179 -7.39 13.47 7.54
C PHE A 179 -6.05 14.02 7.07
N LYS A 180 -6.08 14.96 6.11
CA LYS A 180 -4.88 15.63 5.58
C LYS A 180 -4.05 16.26 6.70
N GLN A 181 -4.67 17.08 7.55
CA GLN A 181 -3.96 17.78 8.61
C GLN A 181 -3.34 16.80 9.60
N LYS A 182 -4.07 15.75 9.97
CA LYS A 182 -3.58 14.68 10.84
C LYS A 182 -2.35 13.99 10.24
N VAL A 183 -2.43 13.54 8.99
CA VAL A 183 -1.34 12.84 8.31
C VAL A 183 -0.10 13.75 8.16
N VAL A 184 -0.29 15.00 7.73
CA VAL A 184 0.81 15.96 7.61
C VAL A 184 1.54 16.12 8.94
N ASN A 185 0.82 16.39 10.02
CA ASN A 185 1.40 16.56 11.36
C ASN A 185 2.16 15.32 11.82
N LEU A 186 1.61 14.12 11.56
CA LEU A 186 2.25 12.86 11.94
C LEU A 186 3.52 12.62 11.13
N LEU A 187 3.48 12.80 9.82
CA LEU A 187 4.65 12.61 8.96
C LEU A 187 5.74 13.66 9.22
N GLU A 188 5.39 14.90 9.55
CA GLU A 188 6.37 15.93 9.94
C GLU A 188 7.06 15.57 11.26
N ALA A 189 6.40 14.84 12.16
CA ALA A 189 6.97 14.37 13.41
C ALA A 189 7.88 13.14 13.25
N VAL A 190 7.92 12.52 12.07
CA VAL A 190 8.86 11.41 11.76
C VAL A 190 10.21 12.01 11.37
N TRP A 191 11.27 11.60 12.04
CA TRP A 191 12.63 12.04 11.73
C TRP A 191 13.46 10.82 11.35
N ASP A 192 14.78 10.92 11.34
CA ASP A 192 15.78 9.97 10.83
C ASP A 192 15.61 8.49 11.25
N TYR A 193 14.61 7.84 10.69
CA TYR A 193 14.39 6.40 10.82
C TYR A 193 14.67 5.68 9.51
N GLU A 194 15.20 4.47 9.64
CA GLU A 194 15.36 3.54 8.54
C GLU A 194 14.65 2.22 8.83
N VAL A 195 14.23 1.52 7.80
CA VAL A 195 13.82 0.13 7.89
C VAL A 195 15.02 -0.70 7.48
N LYS A 196 15.71 -1.23 8.49
CA LYS A 196 16.99 -1.92 8.33
C LYS A 196 16.93 -2.96 7.19
N ASP A 197 17.97 -2.98 6.37
CA ASP A 197 18.14 -3.83 5.19
C ASP A 197 17.16 -3.55 4.02
N TYR A 198 16.19 -2.63 4.17
CA TYR A 198 15.16 -2.35 3.15
C TYR A 198 15.15 -0.90 2.68
N ILE A 199 14.96 0.07 3.58
CA ILE A 199 14.71 1.47 3.23
C ILE A 199 15.56 2.38 4.11
N SER A 200 16.33 3.26 3.49
CA SER A 200 17.14 4.24 4.20
C SER A 200 16.30 5.41 4.72
N SER A 201 16.81 6.12 5.72
CA SER A 201 16.17 7.34 6.24
C SER A 201 16.04 8.43 5.19
N ASN A 202 16.98 8.52 4.24
CA ASN A 202 16.91 9.49 3.15
C ASN A 202 15.70 9.22 2.24
N GLU A 203 15.48 7.96 1.86
CA GLU A 203 14.33 7.55 1.04
C GLU A 203 13.01 7.83 1.74
N ILE A 204 12.90 7.50 3.04
CA ILE A 204 11.72 7.82 3.86
C ILE A 204 11.49 9.34 3.91
N ASN A 205 12.54 10.14 4.12
CA ASN A 205 12.44 11.60 4.17
C ASN A 205 12.02 12.23 2.82
N ILE A 206 12.47 11.68 1.70
CA ILE A 206 12.05 12.13 0.37
C ILE A 206 10.57 11.76 0.15
N SER A 207 10.18 10.52 0.43
CA SER A 207 8.80 10.05 0.30
C SER A 207 7.84 10.87 1.17
N LYS A 208 8.19 11.11 2.42
CA LYS A 208 7.45 11.95 3.35
C LYS A 208 7.19 13.35 2.77
N ARG A 209 8.25 14.02 2.28
CA ARG A 209 8.12 15.33 1.65
C ARG A 209 7.25 15.31 0.40
N TRP A 210 7.34 14.25 -0.39
CA TRP A 210 6.50 14.08 -1.57
C TRP A 210 5.02 13.92 -1.19
N VAL A 211 4.69 13.10 -0.20
CA VAL A 211 3.30 12.96 0.32
C VAL A 211 2.76 14.32 0.77
N ILE A 212 3.52 15.04 1.61
CA ILE A 212 3.09 16.32 2.17
C ILE A 212 2.96 17.41 1.10
N ASN A 213 3.94 17.49 0.20
CA ASN A 213 4.08 18.64 -0.71
C ASN A 213 3.48 18.43 -2.09
N THR A 214 3.26 17.16 -2.50
CA THR A 214 2.77 16.84 -3.84
C THR A 214 1.43 16.15 -3.79
N VAL A 215 1.33 15.02 -3.05
CA VAL A 215 0.09 14.22 -3.03
C VAL A 215 -1.07 15.04 -2.46
N PHE A 216 -0.87 15.70 -1.32
CA PHE A 216 -1.90 16.54 -0.71
C PHE A 216 -2.08 17.93 -1.34
N LYS A 217 -1.22 18.32 -2.28
CA LYS A 217 -1.35 19.60 -3.00
C LYS A 217 -1.97 19.48 -4.38
N ASN A 218 -2.14 18.24 -4.87
CA ASN A 218 -2.80 18.04 -6.16
C ASN A 218 -4.18 18.68 -6.15
N GLU A 219 -4.45 19.43 -7.22
CA GLU A 219 -5.61 20.30 -7.33
C GLU A 219 -6.95 19.59 -7.12
N PRO A 220 -7.97 20.34 -6.68
CA PRO A 220 -9.30 19.80 -6.45
C PRO A 220 -9.85 19.14 -7.71
N ILE A 221 -10.50 18.00 -7.53
CA ILE A 221 -11.35 17.43 -8.57
C ILE A 221 -12.45 18.45 -8.83
N GLN A 222 -12.53 18.97 -10.06
CA GLN A 222 -13.62 19.86 -10.47
C GLN A 222 -14.97 19.13 -10.54
N ASP A 223 -14.95 17.81 -10.61
CA ASP A 223 -16.16 17.01 -10.63
C ASP A 223 -16.63 16.72 -9.20
N SER A 224 -17.92 16.92 -8.98
CA SER A 224 -18.56 16.58 -7.71
C SER A 224 -18.28 15.12 -7.36
N ILE A 225 -17.60 14.88 -6.25
CA ILE A 225 -17.41 13.53 -5.71
C ILE A 225 -18.78 12.94 -5.42
N ASP A 226 -19.15 11.85 -6.10
CA ASP A 226 -20.43 11.19 -5.86
C ASP A 226 -20.44 10.62 -4.42
N TYR A 227 -21.56 10.81 -3.75
CA TYR A 227 -21.79 10.24 -2.41
C TYR A 227 -21.59 8.72 -2.39
N ASN A 228 -21.94 8.01 -3.45
CA ASN A 228 -21.76 6.57 -3.55
C ASN A 228 -20.28 6.17 -3.61
N ASP A 229 -19.44 6.93 -4.30
CA ASP A 229 -18.00 6.68 -4.38
C ASP A 229 -17.35 6.85 -3.02
N ARG A 230 -17.69 7.92 -2.31
CA ARG A 230 -17.22 8.15 -0.94
C ARG A 230 -17.62 7.01 0.01
N LYS A 231 -18.86 6.54 -0.09
CA LYS A 231 -19.35 5.42 0.70
C LYS A 231 -18.61 4.10 0.38
N ARG A 232 -18.23 3.89 -0.89
CA ARG A 232 -17.40 2.73 -1.30
C ARG A 232 -16.00 2.80 -0.69
N VAL A 233 -15.37 3.96 -0.73
CA VAL A 233 -14.04 4.19 -0.12
C VAL A 233 -14.07 3.89 1.37
N VAL A 234 -15.03 4.46 2.10
CA VAL A 234 -15.16 4.22 3.55
C VAL A 234 -15.36 2.74 3.85
N LYS A 235 -16.24 2.06 3.10
CA LYS A 235 -16.47 0.61 3.28
C LYS A 235 -15.22 -0.22 3.02
N PHE A 236 -14.42 0.14 2.01
CA PHE A 236 -13.18 -0.56 1.73
C PHE A 236 -12.16 -0.36 2.86
N ILE A 237 -11.99 0.88 3.34
CA ILE A 237 -11.10 1.20 4.47
C ILE A 237 -11.51 0.43 5.73
N ASP A 238 -12.81 0.40 6.05
CA ASP A 238 -13.33 -0.34 7.20
C ASP A 238 -13.03 -1.84 7.07
N PHE A 239 -13.39 -2.44 5.94
CA PHE A 239 -13.14 -3.86 5.66
C PHE A 239 -11.65 -4.20 5.70
N ALA A 240 -10.80 -3.38 5.07
CA ALA A 240 -9.36 -3.62 5.05
C ALA A 240 -8.75 -3.53 6.45
N ALA A 241 -9.12 -2.53 7.24
CA ALA A 241 -8.62 -2.36 8.58
C ALA A 241 -9.01 -3.53 9.50
N GLU A 242 -10.26 -3.97 9.47
CA GLU A 242 -10.74 -5.11 10.26
C GLU A 242 -10.01 -6.41 9.86
N ASN A 243 -9.89 -6.68 8.57
CA ASN A 243 -9.22 -7.86 8.05
C ASN A 243 -7.72 -7.89 8.42
N ILE A 244 -7.04 -6.74 8.31
CA ILE A 244 -5.62 -6.64 8.67
C ILE A 244 -5.42 -6.81 10.17
N ILE A 245 -6.28 -6.23 11.00
CA ILE A 245 -6.25 -6.43 12.46
C ILE A 245 -6.39 -7.91 12.80
N GLU A 246 -7.35 -8.61 12.21
CA GLU A 246 -7.54 -10.05 12.41
C GLU A 246 -6.27 -10.83 12.04
N GLN A 247 -5.67 -10.55 10.90
CA GLN A 247 -4.43 -11.20 10.48
C GLN A 247 -3.29 -10.93 11.46
N LEU A 248 -3.10 -9.67 11.89
CA LEU A 248 -2.03 -9.28 12.81
C LEU A 248 -2.17 -9.94 14.19
N GLN A 249 -3.40 -10.16 14.69
CA GLN A 249 -3.63 -10.85 15.96
C GLN A 249 -3.11 -12.30 15.97
N PHE A 250 -2.96 -12.92 14.80
CA PHE A 250 -2.37 -14.26 14.68
C PHE A 250 -0.86 -14.24 14.42
N MET A 251 -0.28 -13.08 14.04
CA MET A 251 1.12 -12.96 13.62
C MET A 251 2.01 -12.30 14.68
N ILE A 252 1.44 -11.50 15.58
CA ILE A 252 2.16 -10.69 16.59
C ILE A 252 1.62 -10.93 17.99
#